data_f1643e00ee32f100b8c13e9806b1c17a
#
_entry.id   f1643e00ee32f100b8c13e9806b1c17a
#
_cell.length_a   1.000
_cell.length_b   1.000
_cell.length_c   1.000
_cell.angle_alpha   90.00
_cell.angle_beta   90.00
_cell.angle_gamma   90.00
#
_symmetry.space_group_name_H-M   'P 1'
#
loop_
_entity.id
_entity.type
_entity.pdbx_description
1 polymer ?
#
loop_
_entity_poly.entity_id
_entity_poly.type
_entity_poly.pdbx_seq_one_letter_code
_entity_poly.pdbx_strand_id
1 'polypeptide(L)'
;MHPEQPGDLSILTSLIREIRVGLLTTQDAQGHFHTRPVETLQVDDRGSLWFFTDWSTPKVGELKAHSQVSVGYADIASNRFAVVSGSSQLLRDTPKARELWSASQLAYYPDGPEDPRLAILRVEIERAEYWLAPGRAGYLIAAVRAALTGQPAGVVGENHKIERDS
;
A
#
# COMPACT_ATOMS: atom_id res chain seq x y z
N MET A 1 -12.04 -0.73 -23.15
CA MET A 1 -11.30 0.31 -22.38
C MET A 1 -12.31 0.93 -21.45
N HIS A 2 -12.24 0.62 -20.15
CA HIS A 2 -13.07 1.33 -19.18
C HIS A 2 -12.53 2.74 -19.02
N PRO A 3 -13.38 3.77 -18.96
CA PRO A 3 -12.91 5.11 -18.65
C PRO A 3 -12.27 5.09 -17.26
N GLU A 4 -11.01 5.48 -17.19
CA GLU A 4 -10.32 5.68 -15.94
C GLU A 4 -11.02 6.83 -15.20
N GLN A 5 -11.51 6.54 -14.01
CA GLN A 5 -12.14 7.56 -13.18
C GLN A 5 -11.09 8.20 -12.27
N PRO A 6 -11.17 9.51 -12.02
CA PRO A 6 -10.30 10.14 -11.04
C PRO A 6 -10.52 9.49 -9.67
N GLY A 7 -9.42 9.10 -9.02
CA GLY A 7 -9.47 8.45 -7.72
C GLY A 7 -9.61 9.46 -6.58
N ASP A 8 -10.26 9.02 -5.50
CA ASP A 8 -10.39 9.76 -4.25
C ASP A 8 -9.34 9.27 -3.24
N LEU A 9 -8.48 10.16 -2.78
CA LEU A 9 -7.44 9.86 -1.79
C LEU A 9 -8.04 9.35 -0.48
N SER A 10 -9.23 9.81 -0.09
CA SER A 10 -9.89 9.38 1.14
C SER A 10 -10.33 7.92 1.07
N ILE A 11 -10.80 7.47 -0.07
CA ILE A 11 -11.16 6.07 -0.32
C ILE A 11 -9.90 5.19 -0.30
N LEU A 12 -8.86 5.61 -0.99
CA LEU A 12 -7.57 4.90 -1.00
C LEU A 12 -7.00 4.74 0.41
N THR A 13 -6.94 5.83 1.18
CA THR A 13 -6.37 5.80 2.53
C THR A 13 -7.21 4.96 3.49
N SER A 14 -8.53 4.97 3.36
CA SER A 14 -9.42 4.09 4.13
C SER A 14 -9.16 2.62 3.80
N LEU A 15 -9.05 2.29 2.51
CA LEU A 15 -8.75 0.93 2.06
C LEU A 15 -7.40 0.42 2.60
N ILE A 16 -6.36 1.25 2.56
CA ILE A 16 -5.05 0.91 3.10
C ILE A 16 -5.10 0.70 4.62
N ARG A 17 -5.83 1.56 5.37
CA ARG A 17 -5.99 1.43 6.82
C ARG A 17 -6.73 0.14 7.22
N GLU A 18 -7.69 -0.29 6.42
CA GLU A 18 -8.44 -1.53 6.66
C GLU A 18 -7.58 -2.77 6.39
N ILE A 19 -6.86 -2.81 5.26
CA ILE A 19 -6.04 -3.96 4.87
C ILE A 19 -4.78 -4.06 5.71
N ARG A 20 -4.13 -2.94 6.00
CA ARG A 20 -2.91 -2.75 6.82
C ARG A 20 -1.65 -3.42 6.29
N VAL A 21 -1.69 -4.70 5.94
CA VAL A 21 -0.51 -5.43 5.47
C VAL A 21 -0.43 -5.32 3.95
N GLY A 22 0.63 -4.70 3.48
CA GLY A 22 0.94 -4.56 2.06
C GLY A 22 2.17 -5.35 1.65
N LEU A 23 2.38 -5.46 0.35
CA LEU A 23 3.57 -6.03 -0.28
C LEU A 23 4.45 -4.89 -0.79
N LEU A 24 5.51 -4.58 -0.06
CA LEU A 24 6.50 -3.57 -0.46
C LEU A 24 7.46 -4.17 -1.48
N THR A 25 7.55 -3.54 -2.63
CA THR A 25 8.52 -3.85 -3.69
C THR A 25 9.58 -2.76 -3.77
N THR A 26 10.83 -3.16 -3.66
CA THR A 26 12.04 -2.35 -3.79
C THR A 26 12.90 -2.88 -4.92
N GLN A 27 13.87 -2.12 -5.36
CA GLN A 27 14.83 -2.51 -6.41
C GLN A 27 16.25 -2.45 -5.86
N ASP A 28 17.06 -3.48 -6.12
CA ASP A 28 18.48 -3.47 -5.77
C ASP A 28 19.32 -2.67 -6.79
N ALA A 29 20.61 -2.52 -6.49
CA ALA A 29 21.54 -1.78 -7.37
C ALA A 29 21.72 -2.43 -8.76
N GLN A 30 21.37 -3.71 -8.94
CA GLN A 30 21.41 -4.45 -10.19
C GLN A 30 20.09 -4.39 -10.96
N GLY A 31 19.06 -3.78 -10.39
CA GLY A 31 17.75 -3.63 -11.00
C GLY A 31 16.77 -4.78 -10.72
N HIS A 32 17.11 -5.74 -9.84
CA HIS A 32 16.18 -6.80 -9.46
C HIS A 32 15.16 -6.30 -8.45
N PHE A 33 13.93 -6.76 -8.59
CA PHE A 33 12.84 -6.44 -7.67
C PHE A 33 12.79 -7.44 -6.51
N HIS A 34 12.62 -6.90 -5.30
CA HIS A 34 12.43 -7.67 -4.08
C HIS A 34 11.11 -7.27 -3.43
N THR A 35 10.24 -8.25 -3.18
CA THR A 35 8.93 -8.01 -2.59
C THR A 35 8.80 -8.71 -1.24
N ARG A 36 8.29 -8.01 -0.22
CA ARG A 36 8.08 -8.54 1.12
C ARG A 36 6.86 -7.91 1.79
N PRO A 37 6.19 -8.64 2.71
CA PRO A 37 5.10 -8.05 3.48
C PRO A 37 5.62 -6.97 4.43
N VAL A 38 4.82 -5.91 4.57
CA VAL A 38 5.04 -4.81 5.51
C VAL A 38 3.73 -4.39 6.14
N GLU A 39 3.74 -4.06 7.42
CA GLU A 39 2.57 -3.52 8.11
C GLU A 39 2.57 -2.00 8.00
N THR A 40 1.51 -1.43 7.45
CA THR A 40 1.28 0.02 7.43
C THR A 40 0.83 0.45 8.82
N LEU A 41 1.64 1.26 9.49
CA LEU A 41 1.37 1.74 10.84
C LEU A 41 0.47 2.97 10.82
N GLN A 42 0.67 3.84 9.84
CA GLN A 42 -0.09 5.06 9.65
C GLN A 42 -0.19 5.42 8.17
N VAL A 43 -1.31 6.00 7.81
CA VAL A 43 -1.47 6.81 6.60
C VAL A 43 -1.82 8.20 7.08
N ASP A 44 -0.94 9.17 6.84
CA ASP A 44 -1.17 10.55 7.27
C ASP A 44 -2.09 11.32 6.31
N ASP A 45 -2.52 12.51 6.72
CA ASP A 45 -3.44 13.35 5.95
C ASP A 45 -2.82 13.89 4.65
N ARG A 46 -1.50 13.82 4.54
CA ARG A 46 -0.76 14.19 3.32
C ARG A 46 -0.62 13.02 2.34
N GLY A 47 -1.11 11.84 2.72
CA GLY A 47 -1.00 10.62 1.92
C GLY A 47 0.38 9.98 1.99
N SER A 48 1.12 10.14 3.10
CA SER A 48 2.33 9.37 3.33
C SER A 48 2.00 8.09 4.09
N LEU A 49 2.67 7.00 3.72
CA LEU A 49 2.61 5.71 4.39
C LEU A 49 3.80 5.58 5.33
N TRP A 50 3.56 5.06 6.53
CA TRP A 50 4.57 4.92 7.56
C TRP A 50 4.71 3.46 7.99
N PHE A 51 5.95 2.96 8.00
CA PHE A 51 6.31 1.58 8.33
C PHE A 51 7.49 1.55 9.28
N PHE A 52 7.60 0.49 10.09
CA PHE A 52 8.87 0.16 10.73
C PHE A 52 9.69 -0.79 9.85
N THR A 53 11.00 -0.64 9.93
CA THR A 53 11.96 -1.54 9.29
C THR A 53 13.20 -1.67 10.18
N ASP A 54 13.91 -2.78 10.00
CA ASP A 54 15.18 -2.99 10.67
C ASP A 54 16.31 -2.42 9.83
N TRP A 55 17.09 -1.53 10.45
CA TRP A 55 18.21 -0.84 9.79
C TRP A 55 19.30 -1.79 9.27
N SER A 56 19.44 -2.97 9.86
CA SER A 56 20.44 -3.97 9.50
C SER A 56 20.05 -4.82 8.30
N THR A 57 18.81 -4.69 7.79
CA THR A 57 18.33 -5.53 6.68
C THR A 57 18.84 -5.08 5.31
N PRO A 58 19.00 -6.00 4.34
CA PRO A 58 19.38 -5.67 2.96
C PRO A 58 18.47 -4.64 2.29
N LYS A 59 17.19 -4.60 2.66
CA LYS A 59 16.19 -3.64 2.20
C LYS A 59 16.65 -2.18 2.37
N VAL A 60 17.38 -1.86 3.43
CA VAL A 60 17.92 -0.53 3.66
C VAL A 60 18.90 -0.13 2.57
N GLY A 61 19.75 -1.06 2.12
CA GLY A 61 20.64 -0.85 0.98
C GLY A 61 19.89 -0.61 -0.33
N GLU A 62 18.84 -1.40 -0.57
CA GLU A 62 17.97 -1.27 -1.74
C GLU A 62 17.30 0.11 -1.77
N LEU A 63 16.69 0.55 -0.65
CA LEU A 63 16.04 1.85 -0.51
C LEU A 63 17.00 3.04 -0.66
N LYS A 64 18.25 2.88 -0.24
CA LYS A 64 19.30 3.90 -0.45
C LYS A 64 19.77 3.97 -1.91
N ALA A 65 19.79 2.84 -2.60
CA ALA A 65 20.16 2.77 -4.01
C ALA A 65 19.05 3.33 -4.91
N HIS A 66 17.80 2.98 -4.61
CA HIS A 66 16.61 3.39 -5.36
C HIS A 66 15.49 3.77 -4.40
N SER A 67 15.15 5.05 -4.36
CA SER A 67 14.09 5.56 -3.47
C SER A 67 12.67 5.25 -3.98
N GLN A 68 12.51 4.97 -5.26
CA GLN A 68 11.20 4.63 -5.83
C GLN A 68 10.79 3.22 -5.41
N VAL A 69 9.57 3.13 -4.86
CA VAL A 69 9.00 1.89 -4.34
C VAL A 69 7.55 1.74 -4.77
N SER A 70 7.05 0.52 -4.67
CA SER A 70 5.63 0.22 -4.82
C SER A 70 5.13 -0.58 -3.62
N VAL A 71 3.89 -0.32 -3.20
CA VAL A 71 3.21 -1.10 -2.16
C VAL A 71 1.85 -1.54 -2.68
N GLY A 72 1.66 -2.85 -2.76
CA GLY A 72 0.40 -3.46 -3.15
C GLY A 72 -0.40 -3.93 -1.94
N TYR A 73 -1.70 -3.71 -1.96
CA TYR A 73 -2.66 -4.14 -0.93
C TYR A 73 -3.76 -4.99 -1.57
N ALA A 74 -4.16 -6.06 -0.90
CA ALA A 74 -5.19 -6.96 -1.39
C ALA A 74 -6.11 -7.42 -0.25
N ASP A 75 -7.40 -7.15 -0.40
CA ASP A 75 -8.48 -7.78 0.37
C ASP A 75 -9.22 -8.74 -0.56
N ILE A 76 -8.77 -9.98 -0.57
CA ILE A 76 -9.30 -11.02 -1.45
C ILE A 76 -10.75 -11.35 -1.10
N ALA A 77 -11.11 -11.31 0.19
CA ALA A 77 -12.45 -11.65 0.65
C ALA A 77 -13.52 -10.68 0.10
N SER A 78 -13.16 -9.39 0.01
CA SER A 78 -14.03 -8.33 -0.51
C SER A 78 -13.68 -7.94 -1.95
N ASN A 79 -12.70 -8.59 -2.55
CA ASN A 79 -12.20 -8.32 -3.90
C ASN A 79 -11.85 -6.83 -4.10
N ARG A 80 -11.10 -6.27 -3.15
CA ARG A 80 -10.63 -4.88 -3.16
C ARG A 80 -9.11 -4.87 -3.22
N PHE A 81 -8.55 -4.03 -4.07
CA PHE A 81 -7.11 -3.96 -4.28
C PHE A 81 -6.68 -2.50 -4.36
N ALA A 82 -5.45 -2.23 -3.93
CA ALA A 82 -4.79 -0.96 -4.16
C ALA A 82 -3.31 -1.17 -4.44
N VAL A 83 -2.76 -0.35 -5.30
CA VAL A 83 -1.32 -0.25 -5.53
C VAL A 83 -0.93 1.21 -5.45
N VAL A 84 0.07 1.51 -4.65
CA VAL A 84 0.65 2.84 -4.56
C VAL A 84 2.11 2.79 -4.98
N SER A 85 2.59 3.84 -5.60
CA SER A 85 4.01 4.03 -5.91
C SER A 85 4.43 5.44 -5.53
N GLY A 86 5.69 5.58 -5.16
CA GLY A 86 6.22 6.85 -4.76
C GLY A 86 7.63 6.77 -4.20
N SER A 87 8.10 7.89 -3.71
CA SER A 87 9.44 8.02 -3.15
C SER A 87 9.49 7.59 -1.68
N SER A 88 10.52 6.87 -1.33
CA SER A 88 10.76 6.40 0.03
C SER A 88 11.86 7.20 0.73
N GLN A 89 11.72 7.34 2.03
CA GLN A 89 12.71 7.96 2.91
C GLN A 89 12.89 7.10 4.16
N LEU A 90 14.15 6.84 4.50
CA LEU A 90 14.53 6.18 5.75
C LEU A 90 14.85 7.22 6.81
N LEU A 91 14.24 7.09 7.98
CA LEU A 91 14.36 8.03 9.09
C LEU A 91 14.77 7.32 10.38
N ARG A 92 15.53 8.02 11.21
CA ARG A 92 15.72 7.72 12.63
C ARG A 92 15.13 8.87 13.42
N ASP A 93 13.88 8.70 13.83
CA ASP A 93 13.10 9.72 14.53
C ASP A 93 12.40 9.04 15.70
N THR A 94 13.01 9.11 16.88
CA THR A 94 12.48 8.48 18.09
C THR A 94 11.12 9.06 18.53
N PRO A 95 10.88 10.38 18.48
CA PRO A 95 9.55 10.94 18.72
C PRO A 95 8.49 10.34 17.80
N LYS A 96 8.78 10.25 16.49
CA LYS A 96 7.85 9.64 15.53
C LYS A 96 7.70 8.14 15.75
N ALA A 97 8.78 7.43 16.12
CA ALA A 97 8.71 6.03 16.48
C ALA A 97 7.76 5.78 17.67
N ARG A 98 7.82 6.62 18.69
CA ARG A 98 6.89 6.55 19.85
C ARG A 98 5.45 6.81 19.46
N GLU A 99 5.19 7.76 18.56
CA GLU A 99 3.84 8.04 18.04
C GLU A 99 3.25 6.83 17.29
N LEU A 100 4.07 6.15 16.48
CA LEU A 100 3.67 5.00 15.68
C LEU A 100 3.64 3.68 16.48
N TRP A 101 4.17 3.68 17.71
CA TRP A 101 4.42 2.49 18.48
C TRP A 101 3.15 1.80 18.97
N SER A 102 3.13 0.48 18.89
CA SER A 102 2.15 -0.37 19.55
C SER A 102 2.84 -1.57 20.23
N ALA A 103 2.20 -2.17 21.21
CA ALA A 103 2.77 -3.29 21.96
C ALA A 103 3.13 -4.50 21.08
N SER A 104 2.45 -4.69 19.95
CA SER A 104 2.76 -5.76 18.99
C SER A 104 4.16 -5.66 18.39
N GLN A 105 4.74 -4.46 18.36
CA GLN A 105 6.07 -4.21 17.82
C GLN A 105 7.20 -4.73 18.72
N LEU A 106 6.91 -5.01 20.00
CA LEU A 106 7.89 -5.62 20.92
C LEU A 106 8.40 -6.99 20.44
N ALA A 107 7.61 -7.70 19.64
CA ALA A 107 8.02 -8.98 19.04
C ALA A 107 9.23 -8.83 18.09
N TYR A 108 9.38 -7.66 17.47
CA TYR A 108 10.44 -7.35 16.51
C TYR A 108 11.53 -6.46 17.09
N TYR A 109 11.16 -5.57 18.01
CA TYR A 109 12.02 -4.55 18.61
C TYR A 109 11.89 -4.60 20.14
N PRO A 110 12.61 -5.52 20.81
CA PRO A 110 12.46 -5.74 22.25
C PRO A 110 12.84 -4.54 23.13
N ASP A 111 13.71 -3.66 22.63
CA ASP A 111 14.14 -2.43 23.34
C ASP A 111 13.14 -1.27 23.13
N GLY A 112 11.98 -1.53 22.50
CA GLY A 112 10.95 -0.53 22.30
C GLY A 112 11.26 0.48 21.18
N PRO A 113 10.64 1.67 21.22
CA PRO A 113 10.83 2.69 20.18
C PRO A 113 12.24 3.28 20.14
N GLU A 114 13.08 3.01 21.13
CA GLU A 114 14.50 3.36 21.17
C GLU A 114 15.44 2.26 20.66
N ASP A 115 14.91 1.12 20.21
CA ASP A 115 15.72 0.01 19.69
C ASP A 115 16.67 0.54 18.59
N PRO A 116 18.00 0.30 18.72
CA PRO A 116 18.99 0.84 17.78
C PRO A 116 18.83 0.31 16.35
N ARG A 117 18.14 -0.82 16.18
CA ARG A 117 17.85 -1.40 14.86
C ARG A 117 16.61 -0.78 14.21
N LEU A 118 15.75 -0.12 15.01
CA LEU A 118 14.52 0.45 14.50
C LEU A 118 14.82 1.61 13.55
N ALA A 119 14.26 1.52 12.36
CA ALA A 119 14.17 2.62 11.41
C ALA A 119 12.71 2.83 11.00
N ILE A 120 12.38 4.04 10.61
CA ILE A 120 11.10 4.38 10.01
C ILE A 120 11.29 4.48 8.50
N LEU A 121 10.42 3.79 7.76
CA LEU A 121 10.28 3.97 6.34
C LEU A 121 9.03 4.82 6.10
N ARG A 122 9.20 5.99 5.52
CA ARG A 122 8.12 6.84 4.99
C ARG A 122 8.06 6.68 3.48
N VAL A 123 6.88 6.47 2.95
CA VAL A 123 6.62 6.46 1.49
C VAL A 123 5.63 7.56 1.16
N GLU A 124 6.05 8.51 0.36
CA GLU A 124 5.20 9.56 -0.16
C GLU A 124 4.51 9.08 -1.44
N ILE A 125 3.18 9.05 -1.43
CA ILE A 125 2.40 8.57 -2.56
C ILE A 125 2.44 9.59 -3.68
N GLU A 126 3.00 9.20 -4.84
CA GLU A 126 3.02 9.98 -6.08
C GLU A 126 1.93 9.51 -7.02
N ARG A 127 1.71 8.19 -7.09
CA ARG A 127 0.69 7.55 -7.92
C ARG A 127 0.00 6.43 -7.16
N ALA A 128 -1.27 6.25 -7.42
CA ALA A 128 -2.01 5.13 -6.88
C ALA A 128 -3.11 4.68 -7.85
N GLU A 129 -3.40 3.39 -7.79
CA GLU A 129 -4.57 2.80 -8.41
C GLU A 129 -5.29 1.94 -7.39
N TYR A 130 -6.61 1.95 -7.39
CA TYR A 130 -7.39 1.04 -6.58
C TYR A 130 -8.59 0.50 -7.34
N TRP A 131 -8.97 -0.72 -7.01
CA TRP A 131 -10.08 -1.45 -7.60
C TRP A 131 -11.06 -1.82 -6.50
N LEU A 132 -12.30 -1.40 -6.69
CA LEU A 132 -13.42 -1.73 -5.84
C LEU A 132 -14.36 -2.65 -6.61
N ALA A 133 -14.54 -3.88 -6.12
CA ALA A 133 -15.54 -4.73 -6.70
C ALA A 133 -16.94 -4.26 -6.31
N PRO A 134 -17.93 -4.39 -7.19
CA PRO A 134 -19.30 -4.36 -6.77
C PRO A 134 -19.53 -5.51 -5.79
N GLY A 135 -20.22 -5.26 -4.69
CA GLY A 135 -20.54 -6.28 -3.72
C GLY A 135 -21.22 -7.50 -4.37
N ARG A 136 -21.40 -8.60 -3.63
CA ARG A 136 -22.01 -9.85 -4.14
C ARG A 136 -23.28 -9.64 -4.95
N ALA A 137 -24.11 -8.67 -4.58
CA ALA A 137 -25.30 -8.27 -5.30
C ALA A 137 -24.97 -7.72 -6.71
N GLY A 138 -23.91 -6.92 -6.85
CA GLY A 138 -23.48 -6.38 -8.14
C GLY A 138 -22.97 -7.47 -9.09
N TYR A 139 -22.24 -8.47 -8.57
CA TYR A 139 -21.84 -9.65 -9.37
C TYR A 139 -23.04 -10.46 -9.86
N LEU A 140 -24.04 -10.66 -8.99
CA LEU A 140 -25.26 -11.39 -9.36
C LEU A 140 -26.04 -10.66 -10.46
N ILE A 141 -26.19 -9.34 -10.31
CA ILE A 141 -26.85 -8.51 -11.33
C ILE A 141 -26.08 -8.55 -12.66
N ALA A 142 -24.75 -8.44 -12.61
CA ALA A 142 -23.91 -8.52 -13.79
C ALA A 142 -23.99 -9.89 -14.48
N ALA A 143 -24.01 -10.99 -13.72
CA ALA A 143 -24.15 -12.34 -14.22
C ALA A 143 -25.54 -12.58 -14.89
N VAL A 144 -26.60 -12.11 -14.25
CA VAL A 144 -27.97 -12.18 -14.81
C VAL A 144 -28.07 -11.38 -16.11
N ARG A 145 -27.51 -10.16 -16.11
CA ARG A 145 -27.50 -9.33 -17.32
C ARG A 145 -26.70 -10.01 -18.46
N ALA A 146 -25.53 -10.58 -18.18
CA ALA A 146 -24.74 -11.29 -19.16
C ALA A 146 -25.51 -12.49 -19.74
N ALA A 147 -26.21 -13.25 -18.90
CA ALA A 147 -27.02 -14.37 -19.31
C ALA A 147 -28.22 -13.96 -20.23
N LEU A 148 -28.82 -12.78 -19.94
CA LEU A 148 -29.96 -12.30 -20.72
C LEU A 148 -29.56 -11.61 -22.04
N THR A 149 -28.38 -10.96 -22.07
CA THR A 149 -27.95 -10.16 -23.24
C THR A 149 -26.95 -10.88 -24.13
N GLY A 150 -26.39 -12.00 -23.68
CA GLY A 150 -25.31 -12.71 -24.38
C GLY A 150 -23.98 -11.93 -24.46
N GLN A 151 -23.91 -10.77 -23.80
CA GLN A 151 -22.69 -9.99 -23.72
C GLN A 151 -21.93 -10.34 -22.42
N PRO A 152 -20.60 -10.55 -22.49
CA PRO A 152 -19.85 -10.78 -21.27
C PRO A 152 -20.10 -9.63 -20.30
N ALA A 153 -20.34 -9.95 -19.04
CA ALA A 153 -20.30 -8.96 -17.98
C ALA A 153 -18.94 -8.28 -18.10
N GLY A 154 -18.91 -7.00 -18.46
CA GLY A 154 -17.68 -6.21 -18.48
C GLY A 154 -16.96 -6.39 -17.15
N VAL A 155 -15.64 -6.16 -17.10
CA VAL A 155 -14.86 -6.29 -15.85
C VAL A 155 -15.63 -5.62 -14.71
N VAL A 156 -16.12 -6.44 -13.80
CA VAL A 156 -16.98 -6.01 -12.71
C VAL A 156 -16.08 -5.45 -11.63
N GLY A 157 -15.74 -4.17 -11.72
CA GLY A 157 -14.90 -3.45 -10.79
C GLY A 157 -14.60 -2.05 -11.33
N GLU A 158 -14.68 -1.06 -10.48
CA GLU A 158 -14.28 0.30 -10.82
C GLU A 158 -12.78 0.44 -10.57
N ASN A 159 -12.04 0.89 -11.59
CA ASN A 159 -10.62 1.25 -11.47
C ASN A 159 -10.51 2.76 -11.34
N HIS A 160 -9.83 3.20 -10.29
CA HIS A 160 -9.60 4.61 -10.00
C HIS A 160 -8.11 4.90 -9.94
N LYS A 161 -7.68 5.99 -10.56
CA LYS A 161 -6.28 6.43 -10.58
C LYS A 161 -6.10 7.77 -9.88
N ILE A 162 -5.02 7.88 -9.14
CA ILE A 162 -4.57 9.11 -8.48
C ILE A 162 -3.15 9.39 -8.97
N GLU A 163 -2.94 10.57 -9.51
CA GLU A 163 -1.61 11.14 -9.79
C GLU A 163 -1.49 12.44 -9.00
N ARG A 164 -0.35 12.60 -8.34
CA ARG A 164 -0.06 13.81 -7.57
C ARG A 164 1.10 14.51 -8.24
N ASP A 165 0.88 15.77 -8.60
CA ASP A 165 1.96 16.62 -9.07
C ASP A 165 2.98 16.83 -7.93
N SER A 166 4.25 16.62 -8.26
CA SER A 166 5.39 16.76 -7.32
C SER A 166 5.67 18.22 -7.03
#